data_64143b449cbbcc1e65081b7adcce5429
#
_entry.id   64143b449cbbcc1e65081b7adcce5429
#
_cell.length_a   1.000
_cell.length_b   1.000
_cell.length_c   1.000
_cell.angle_alpha   90.00
_cell.angle_beta   90.00
_cell.angle_gamma   90.00
#
_symmetry.space_group_name_H-M   'P 1'
#
loop_
_entity.id
_entity.type
_entity.pdbx_description
1 polymer ?
#
loop_
_entity_poly.entity_id
_entity_poly.type
_entity_poly.pdbx_seq_one_letter_code
_entity_poly.pdbx_strand_id
1 'polypeptide(L)'
;RIRTSPGYIRNAEVNATFVSGASADGLARDIHSVLAGKRFRVFTERVGDQLHFYADKNRWAKLGTYPFHLALILLLVGGIVSSMWGFRDVEFAVAEGETRQVGHGTDLSVELVRFTDTYIATGDAMQYRSDVVIYDGGDKVKSGEITVNNPISAGVATFYQASFGISADMVVRDPNGVELYNQPLEMGFFNLRYNPDAPAGLIRLPAQGVQIAVVGPDTNRSNQPELDTLGLENGQVWVQVLPLNQTMDTSAADAAVLDQGAPIDIGGLNITFERESRFTVLQVAYNPGIPIFIIAAVMMVGGLAVTFYFPLRRIRGVIEQSAEGGTLMMTPLAKRDWGGKRDFFAMVEEAGDRLDTIPTVKRPDDEGNWHNDTTTDR
;
A
#
# COMPACT_ATOMS: atom_id res chain seq x y z
N ARG A 1 23.85 38.21 1.39
CA ARG A 1 24.67 39.32 1.96
C ARG A 1 25.81 38.68 2.76
N ILE A 2 27.07 39.04 2.44
CA ILE A 2 28.29 38.53 3.12
C ILE A 2 28.48 39.28 4.44
N ARG A 3 28.27 40.59 4.41
CA ARG A 3 28.51 41.50 5.53
C ARG A 3 27.67 41.15 6.77
N THR A 4 28.36 41.09 7.89
CA THR A 4 27.79 40.77 9.20
C THR A 4 28.47 41.62 10.25
N SER A 5 27.77 42.31 11.14
CA SER A 5 28.42 43.10 12.19
C SER A 5 29.00 42.18 13.27
N PRO A 6 30.17 42.55 13.86
CA PRO A 6 30.76 41.81 14.99
C PRO A 6 29.78 41.64 16.16
N GLY A 7 28.98 42.70 16.45
CA GLY A 7 27.97 42.65 17.49
C GLY A 7 26.87 41.59 17.25
N TYR A 8 26.50 41.34 15.98
CA TYR A 8 25.56 40.25 15.65
C TYR A 8 26.14 38.88 16.00
N ILE A 9 27.45 38.67 15.72
CA ILE A 9 28.08 37.37 16.04
C ILE A 9 28.25 37.21 17.54
N ARG A 10 28.71 38.22 18.26
CA ARG A 10 28.87 38.15 19.75
C ARG A 10 27.54 37.87 20.47
N ASN A 11 26.45 38.41 19.95
CA ASN A 11 25.13 38.23 20.52
C ASN A 11 24.42 36.96 20.02
N ALA A 12 25.03 36.21 19.11
CA ALA A 12 24.45 34.95 18.63
C ALA A 12 24.44 33.89 19.75
N GLU A 13 23.48 33.03 19.72
CA GLU A 13 23.29 31.91 20.65
C GLU A 13 24.51 30.97 20.69
N VAL A 14 25.08 30.73 19.53
CA VAL A 14 26.28 29.91 19.32
C VAL A 14 27.23 30.73 18.56
N ASN A 15 28.43 30.95 19.11
CA ASN A 15 29.54 31.59 18.41
C ASN A 15 30.88 31.07 18.90
N ALA A 16 31.90 31.33 18.09
CA ALA A 16 33.28 31.06 18.45
C ALA A 16 34.14 32.28 18.11
N THR A 17 35.07 32.61 19.00
CA THR A 17 36.04 33.70 18.84
C THR A 17 37.43 33.14 19.01
N PHE A 18 38.30 33.42 18.07
CA PHE A 18 39.72 33.08 18.08
C PHE A 18 40.54 34.37 18.11
N VAL A 19 41.52 34.44 19.01
CA VAL A 19 42.48 35.52 19.07
C VAL A 19 43.85 34.95 18.76
N SER A 20 44.52 35.44 17.72
CA SER A 20 45.80 34.92 17.24
C SER A 20 46.72 36.05 16.88
N GLY A 21 48.04 35.87 17.09
CA GLY A 21 49.07 36.80 16.61
C GLY A 21 49.20 36.86 15.08
N ALA A 22 48.48 35.99 14.34
CA ALA A 22 48.50 36.02 12.88
C ALA A 22 47.75 37.24 12.31
N SER A 23 48.13 37.66 11.11
CA SER A 23 47.41 38.72 10.39
C SER A 23 46.00 38.30 9.98
N ALA A 24 45.08 39.26 9.77
CA ALA A 24 43.74 39.00 9.31
C ALA A 24 43.71 38.18 8.00
N ASP A 25 44.63 38.41 7.09
CA ASP A 25 44.76 37.65 5.83
C ASP A 25 45.28 36.22 6.07
N GLY A 26 46.14 36.02 7.09
CA GLY A 26 46.55 34.68 7.53
C GLY A 26 45.36 33.89 8.06
N LEU A 27 44.66 34.45 9.05
CA LEU A 27 43.43 33.83 9.62
C LEU A 27 42.37 33.53 8.53
N ALA A 28 42.22 34.41 7.55
CA ALA A 28 41.29 34.19 6.44
C ALA A 28 41.65 32.98 5.58
N ARG A 29 42.95 32.79 5.29
CA ARG A 29 43.46 31.63 4.52
C ARG A 29 43.26 30.34 5.29
N ASP A 30 43.55 30.33 6.59
CA ASP A 30 43.45 29.14 7.42
C ASP A 30 41.99 28.70 7.60
N ILE A 31 41.10 29.63 7.97
CA ILE A 31 39.66 29.29 8.07
C ILE A 31 39.05 28.92 6.72
N HIS A 32 39.49 29.57 5.62
CA HIS A 32 39.06 29.16 4.29
C HIS A 32 39.45 27.70 3.99
N SER A 33 40.68 27.30 4.34
CA SER A 33 41.16 25.95 4.14
C SER A 33 40.39 24.92 4.96
N VAL A 34 40.08 25.21 6.23
CA VAL A 34 39.26 24.35 7.09
C VAL A 34 37.84 24.19 6.51
N LEU A 35 37.20 25.29 6.14
CA LEU A 35 35.84 25.26 5.57
C LEU A 35 35.81 24.56 4.21
N ALA A 36 36.79 24.80 3.34
CA ALA A 36 36.89 24.14 2.03
C ALA A 36 37.13 22.63 2.18
N GLY A 37 37.96 22.20 3.13
CA GLY A 37 38.19 20.80 3.47
C GLY A 37 36.88 20.08 3.86
N LYS A 38 35.95 20.76 4.54
CA LYS A 38 34.63 20.28 4.90
C LYS A 38 33.57 20.49 3.80
N ARG A 39 33.99 20.84 2.57
CA ARG A 39 33.13 21.06 1.39
C ARG A 39 32.19 22.26 1.50
N PHE A 40 32.55 23.29 2.30
CA PHE A 40 31.86 24.57 2.25
C PHE A 40 32.38 25.41 1.09
N ARG A 41 31.47 26.17 0.46
CA ARG A 41 31.85 27.26 -0.44
C ARG A 41 32.01 28.52 0.38
N VAL A 42 33.13 29.17 0.29
CA VAL A 42 33.46 30.34 1.09
C VAL A 42 33.47 31.57 0.19
N PHE A 43 32.84 32.64 0.64
CA PHE A 43 32.80 33.92 0.01
C PHE A 43 33.35 34.96 1.00
N THR A 44 34.26 35.81 0.59
CA THR A 44 34.89 36.83 1.42
C THR A 44 34.67 38.21 0.83
N GLU A 45 34.53 39.22 1.70
CA GLU A 45 34.40 40.63 1.33
C GLU A 45 35.13 41.47 2.36
N ARG A 46 36.05 42.34 1.90
CA ARG A 46 36.78 43.30 2.77
C ARG A 46 35.96 44.60 2.87
N VAL A 47 35.75 45.07 4.09
CA VAL A 47 35.02 46.30 4.39
C VAL A 47 35.85 47.10 5.42
N GLY A 48 36.57 48.11 4.98
CA GLY A 48 37.58 48.80 5.80
C GLY A 48 38.65 47.81 6.29
N ASP A 49 38.90 47.80 7.59
CA ASP A 49 39.89 46.93 8.23
C ASP A 49 39.32 45.55 8.60
N GLN A 50 38.05 45.30 8.29
CA GLN A 50 37.37 44.02 8.57
C GLN A 50 37.28 43.18 7.32
N LEU A 51 37.48 41.86 7.48
CA LEU A 51 37.25 40.86 6.45
C LEU A 51 36.05 40.00 6.85
N HIS A 52 34.98 40.15 6.11
CA HIS A 52 33.74 39.38 6.31
C HIS A 52 33.76 38.13 5.47
N PHE A 53 33.25 37.01 6.00
CA PHE A 53 33.05 35.82 5.22
C PHE A 53 31.67 35.20 5.44
N TYR A 54 31.22 34.51 4.42
CA TYR A 54 30.03 33.69 4.40
C TYR A 54 30.37 32.35 3.78
N ALA A 55 30.01 31.28 4.43
CA ALA A 55 30.24 29.94 3.93
C ALA A 55 28.88 29.14 3.90
N ASP A 56 28.66 28.41 2.82
CA ASP A 56 27.50 27.53 2.69
C ASP A 56 27.89 26.16 2.15
N LYS A 57 27.10 25.15 2.57
CA LYS A 57 27.20 23.77 2.12
C LYS A 57 25.80 23.22 1.85
N ASN A 58 25.65 22.37 0.83
CA ASN A 58 24.39 21.70 0.49
C ASN A 58 23.23 22.67 0.13
N ARG A 59 23.50 23.77 -0.56
CA ARG A 59 22.48 24.77 -0.91
C ARG A 59 21.32 24.19 -1.73
N TRP A 60 21.61 23.13 -2.48
CA TRP A 60 20.63 22.41 -3.32
C TRP A 60 19.65 21.57 -2.50
N ALA A 61 19.92 21.31 -1.21
CA ALA A 61 19.03 20.57 -0.32
C ALA A 61 17.62 21.18 -0.25
N LYS A 62 17.49 22.49 -0.43
CA LYS A 62 16.19 23.16 -0.53
C LYS A 62 15.33 22.66 -1.71
N LEU A 63 16.00 22.13 -2.76
CA LEU A 63 15.29 21.57 -3.91
C LEU A 63 14.58 20.25 -3.57
N GLY A 64 14.99 19.55 -2.51
CA GLY A 64 14.33 18.32 -2.05
C GLY A 64 12.85 18.53 -1.65
N THR A 65 12.48 19.74 -1.26
CA THR A 65 11.11 20.09 -0.94
C THR A 65 10.17 20.05 -2.16
N TYR A 66 10.67 20.35 -3.36
CA TYR A 66 9.84 20.36 -4.58
C TYR A 66 9.35 18.96 -4.98
N PRO A 67 10.23 17.92 -5.13
CA PRO A 67 9.77 16.58 -5.44
C PRO A 67 8.85 16.04 -4.36
N PHE A 68 9.06 16.35 -3.09
CA PHE A 68 8.17 15.98 -2.01
C PHE A 68 6.74 16.53 -2.21
N HIS A 69 6.58 17.83 -2.48
CA HIS A 69 5.28 18.43 -2.71
C HIS A 69 4.63 17.96 -4.01
N LEU A 70 5.42 17.78 -5.07
CA LEU A 70 4.92 17.22 -6.33
C LEU A 70 4.44 15.78 -6.14
N ALA A 71 5.11 14.99 -5.31
CA ALA A 71 4.66 13.64 -4.96
C ALA A 71 3.28 13.63 -4.30
N LEU A 72 2.99 14.59 -3.40
CA LEU A 72 1.66 14.70 -2.79
C LEU A 72 0.58 14.99 -3.85
N ILE A 73 0.89 15.85 -4.83
CA ILE A 73 -0.04 16.10 -5.95
C ILE A 73 -0.24 14.83 -6.78
N LEU A 74 0.84 14.10 -7.09
CA LEU A 74 0.76 12.85 -7.83
C LEU A 74 -0.04 11.77 -7.10
N LEU A 75 0.03 11.71 -5.76
CA LEU A 75 -0.83 10.80 -4.97
C LEU A 75 -2.32 11.13 -5.18
N LEU A 76 -2.70 12.39 -5.18
CA LEU A 76 -4.08 12.81 -5.45
C LEU A 76 -4.49 12.45 -6.89
N VAL A 77 -3.63 12.74 -7.87
CA VAL A 77 -3.89 12.39 -9.28
C VAL A 77 -4.03 10.87 -9.43
N GLY A 78 -3.13 10.07 -8.81
CA GLY A 78 -3.21 8.62 -8.81
C GLY A 78 -4.51 8.10 -8.21
N GLY A 79 -4.99 8.73 -7.12
CA GLY A 79 -6.29 8.42 -6.52
C GLY A 79 -7.47 8.71 -7.45
N ILE A 80 -7.46 9.85 -8.13
CA ILE A 80 -8.49 10.21 -9.11
C ILE A 80 -8.48 9.22 -10.28
N VAL A 81 -7.31 8.92 -10.84
CA VAL A 81 -7.15 7.97 -11.94
C VAL A 81 -7.66 6.57 -11.53
N SER A 82 -7.31 6.11 -10.32
CA SER A 82 -7.80 4.84 -9.80
C SER A 82 -9.31 4.81 -9.63
N SER A 83 -9.89 5.90 -9.13
CA SER A 83 -11.34 5.99 -8.89
C SER A 83 -12.16 6.09 -10.18
N MET A 84 -11.63 6.75 -11.22
CA MET A 84 -12.36 6.96 -12.47
C MET A 84 -12.25 5.80 -13.46
N TRP A 85 -11.11 5.13 -13.49
CA TRP A 85 -10.80 4.09 -14.49
C TRP A 85 -10.41 2.74 -13.90
N GLY A 86 -10.29 2.63 -12.57
CA GLY A 86 -10.09 1.37 -11.89
C GLY A 86 -11.41 0.70 -11.53
N PHE A 87 -11.35 -0.61 -11.26
CA PHE A 87 -12.46 -1.36 -10.68
C PHE A 87 -11.94 -2.40 -9.67
N ARG A 88 -12.84 -2.85 -8.82
CA ARG A 88 -12.61 -3.93 -7.88
C ARG A 88 -13.93 -4.69 -7.68
N ASP A 89 -13.98 -5.90 -8.18
CA ASP A 89 -15.03 -6.86 -7.95
C ASP A 89 -14.56 -7.84 -6.89
N VAL A 90 -15.27 -7.95 -5.78
CA VAL A 90 -14.92 -8.82 -4.64
C VAL A 90 -15.76 -10.09 -4.58
N GLU A 91 -16.74 -10.21 -5.45
CA GLU A 91 -17.73 -11.31 -5.48
C GLU A 91 -17.74 -12.02 -6.86
N PHE A 92 -16.61 -12.01 -7.56
CA PHE A 92 -16.49 -12.67 -8.84
C PHE A 92 -16.39 -14.19 -8.63
N ALA A 93 -17.53 -14.87 -8.66
CA ALA A 93 -17.61 -16.31 -8.49
C ALA A 93 -17.54 -17.01 -9.86
N VAL A 94 -16.87 -18.17 -9.92
CA VAL A 94 -16.78 -19.02 -11.11
C VAL A 94 -16.83 -20.47 -10.66
N ALA A 95 -17.74 -21.26 -11.22
CA ALA A 95 -17.84 -22.69 -10.94
C ALA A 95 -16.85 -23.52 -11.79
N GLU A 96 -16.54 -24.72 -11.33
CA GLU A 96 -15.68 -25.63 -12.09
C GLU A 96 -16.29 -25.96 -13.47
N GLY A 97 -15.47 -25.79 -14.50
CA GLY A 97 -15.84 -25.98 -15.89
C GLY A 97 -16.58 -24.79 -16.53
N GLU A 98 -16.85 -23.73 -15.74
CA GLU A 98 -17.48 -22.51 -16.24
C GLU A 98 -16.42 -21.50 -16.71
N THR A 99 -16.79 -20.73 -17.74
CA THR A 99 -16.05 -19.53 -18.18
C THR A 99 -16.91 -18.30 -17.98
N ARG A 100 -16.47 -17.37 -17.10
CA ARG A 100 -17.22 -16.16 -16.76
C ARG A 100 -16.49 -14.90 -17.24
N GLN A 101 -17.24 -13.98 -17.83
CA GLN A 101 -16.75 -12.67 -18.26
C GLN A 101 -16.49 -11.77 -17.04
N VAL A 102 -15.34 -11.11 -17.02
CA VAL A 102 -14.99 -10.13 -15.95
C VAL A 102 -15.88 -8.89 -16.03
N GLY A 103 -16.26 -8.47 -17.22
CA GLY A 103 -17.02 -7.25 -17.41
C GLY A 103 -16.19 -5.99 -17.21
N HIS A 104 -16.78 -4.96 -16.61
CA HIS A 104 -16.14 -3.66 -16.36
C HIS A 104 -15.50 -3.01 -17.60
N GLY A 105 -16.04 -3.31 -18.80
CA GLY A 105 -15.50 -2.80 -20.07
C GLY A 105 -14.21 -3.48 -20.53
N THR A 106 -13.89 -4.66 -19.99
CA THR A 106 -12.79 -5.52 -20.44
C THR A 106 -13.32 -6.69 -21.26
N ASP A 107 -12.49 -7.23 -22.15
CA ASP A 107 -12.78 -8.47 -22.89
C ASP A 107 -12.21 -9.71 -22.16
N LEU A 108 -11.84 -9.55 -20.87
CA LEU A 108 -11.29 -10.61 -20.05
C LEU A 108 -12.38 -11.60 -19.63
N SER A 109 -12.07 -12.89 -19.69
CA SER A 109 -12.85 -13.95 -19.07
C SER A 109 -11.97 -14.96 -18.34
N VAL A 110 -12.53 -15.62 -17.35
CA VAL A 110 -11.86 -16.60 -16.51
C VAL A 110 -12.61 -17.91 -16.57
N GLU A 111 -11.92 -18.98 -16.87
CA GLU A 111 -12.37 -20.35 -16.75
C GLU A 111 -11.77 -20.95 -15.48
N LEU A 112 -12.59 -21.53 -14.61
CA LEU A 112 -12.14 -22.35 -13.51
C LEU A 112 -12.04 -23.81 -13.99
N VAL A 113 -10.83 -24.29 -14.16
CA VAL A 113 -10.56 -25.68 -14.57
C VAL A 113 -10.79 -26.65 -13.42
N ARG A 114 -10.31 -26.26 -12.22
CA ARG A 114 -10.43 -27.06 -11.00
C ARG A 114 -10.25 -26.20 -9.78
N PHE A 115 -11.00 -26.52 -8.73
CA PHE A 115 -10.78 -25.99 -7.38
C PHE A 115 -10.29 -27.13 -6.47
N THR A 116 -9.34 -26.84 -5.61
CA THR A 116 -8.81 -27.79 -4.63
C THR A 116 -8.70 -27.11 -3.27
N ASP A 117 -9.35 -27.68 -2.27
CA ASP A 117 -9.25 -27.30 -0.87
C ASP A 117 -8.49 -28.39 -0.11
N THR A 118 -7.54 -27.99 0.71
CA THR A 118 -6.80 -28.90 1.59
C THR A 118 -6.93 -28.44 3.02
N TYR A 119 -7.14 -29.41 3.91
CA TYR A 119 -7.36 -29.18 5.34
C TYR A 119 -6.25 -29.86 6.15
N ILE A 120 -5.91 -29.30 7.30
CA ILE A 120 -5.05 -29.96 8.28
C ILE A 120 -5.90 -30.90 9.14
N ALA A 121 -5.23 -31.77 9.90
CA ALA A 121 -5.91 -32.79 10.73
C ALA A 121 -6.87 -32.22 11.79
N THR A 122 -6.77 -30.95 12.13
CA THR A 122 -7.67 -30.22 13.05
C THR A 122 -8.97 -29.75 12.37
N GLY A 123 -9.08 -29.89 11.03
CA GLY A 123 -10.23 -29.39 10.26
C GLY A 123 -10.08 -27.97 9.74
N ASP A 124 -9.01 -27.26 10.12
CA ASP A 124 -8.74 -25.91 9.59
C ASP A 124 -8.24 -25.98 8.15
N ALA A 125 -8.66 -25.00 7.36
CA ALA A 125 -8.24 -24.90 5.98
C ALA A 125 -6.73 -24.61 5.88
N MET A 126 -6.03 -25.45 5.18
CA MET A 126 -4.59 -25.30 4.94
C MET A 126 -4.32 -24.46 3.69
N GLN A 127 -5.01 -24.73 2.60
CA GLN A 127 -4.81 -24.03 1.34
C GLN A 127 -6.06 -24.13 0.45
N TYR A 128 -6.35 -23.04 -0.24
CA TYR A 128 -7.32 -22.94 -1.33
C TYR A 128 -6.58 -22.69 -2.62
N ARG A 129 -6.85 -23.48 -3.65
CA ARG A 129 -6.20 -23.40 -4.95
C ARG A 129 -7.24 -23.46 -6.05
N SER A 130 -7.20 -22.45 -6.92
CA SER A 130 -7.97 -22.38 -8.16
C SER A 130 -7.04 -22.53 -9.36
N ASP A 131 -7.19 -23.58 -10.13
CA ASP A 131 -6.52 -23.76 -11.41
C ASP A 131 -7.37 -23.05 -12.48
N VAL A 132 -6.83 -21.97 -13.06
CA VAL A 132 -7.60 -21.09 -13.95
C VAL A 132 -6.94 -20.93 -15.30
N VAL A 133 -7.78 -20.66 -16.31
CA VAL A 133 -7.37 -20.14 -17.62
C VAL A 133 -8.01 -18.77 -17.82
N ILE A 134 -7.20 -17.79 -18.22
CA ILE A 134 -7.65 -16.42 -18.47
C ILE A 134 -7.56 -16.15 -19.96
N TYR A 135 -8.63 -15.61 -20.51
CA TYR A 135 -8.77 -15.25 -21.92
C TYR A 135 -8.95 -13.73 -22.05
N ASP A 136 -8.51 -13.18 -23.19
CA ASP A 136 -8.72 -11.79 -23.57
C ASP A 136 -9.23 -11.78 -25.03
N GLY A 137 -10.46 -11.29 -25.26
CA GLY A 137 -11.10 -11.38 -26.56
C GLY A 137 -11.31 -12.80 -27.10
N GLY A 138 -11.33 -13.80 -26.21
CA GLY A 138 -11.43 -15.23 -26.57
C GLY A 138 -10.06 -15.94 -26.72
N ASP A 139 -8.97 -15.23 -26.81
CA ASP A 139 -7.63 -15.80 -26.88
C ASP A 139 -7.09 -16.09 -25.47
N LYS A 140 -6.52 -17.28 -25.27
CA LYS A 140 -5.88 -17.67 -24.02
C LYS A 140 -4.61 -16.82 -23.79
N VAL A 141 -4.64 -15.96 -22.77
CA VAL A 141 -3.50 -15.10 -22.42
C VAL A 141 -2.69 -15.62 -21.25
N LYS A 142 -3.31 -16.37 -20.34
CA LYS A 142 -2.62 -16.94 -19.19
C LYS A 142 -3.31 -18.16 -18.62
N SER A 143 -2.57 -19.05 -17.99
CA SER A 143 -3.10 -20.10 -17.13
C SER A 143 -2.18 -20.29 -15.94
N GLY A 144 -2.72 -20.74 -14.84
CA GLY A 144 -1.95 -20.99 -13.62
C GLY A 144 -2.82 -21.23 -12.41
N GLU A 145 -2.18 -21.29 -11.27
CA GLU A 145 -2.78 -21.55 -9.97
C GLU A 145 -2.91 -20.25 -9.20
N ILE A 146 -4.12 -19.92 -8.75
CA ILE A 146 -4.36 -18.81 -7.80
C ILE A 146 -4.50 -19.42 -6.41
N THR A 147 -3.74 -18.89 -5.47
CA THR A 147 -3.87 -19.20 -4.04
C THR A 147 -3.98 -17.91 -3.22
N VAL A 148 -4.30 -18.01 -1.94
CA VAL A 148 -4.51 -16.83 -1.07
C VAL A 148 -3.36 -15.81 -1.13
N ASN A 149 -2.10 -16.28 -1.24
CA ASN A 149 -0.92 -15.42 -1.26
C ASN A 149 -0.21 -15.35 -2.62
N ASN A 150 -0.78 -15.95 -3.66
CA ASN A 150 -0.19 -15.98 -5.00
C ASN A 150 -1.24 -15.61 -6.06
N PRO A 151 -1.50 -14.32 -6.25
CA PRO A 151 -2.44 -13.84 -7.26
C PRO A 151 -1.86 -13.98 -8.67
N ILE A 152 -2.74 -14.02 -9.66
CA ILE A 152 -2.37 -13.97 -11.09
C ILE A 152 -2.76 -12.63 -11.67
N SER A 153 -1.82 -11.98 -12.39
CA SER A 153 -2.12 -10.82 -13.22
C SER A 153 -2.14 -11.23 -14.69
N ALA A 154 -3.19 -10.84 -15.40
CA ALA A 154 -3.34 -11.04 -16.83
C ALA A 154 -4.13 -9.87 -17.46
N GLY A 155 -3.71 -9.43 -18.64
CA GLY A 155 -4.26 -8.21 -19.24
C GLY A 155 -4.08 -7.03 -18.28
N VAL A 156 -5.16 -6.33 -18.03
CA VAL A 156 -5.16 -5.16 -17.11
C VAL A 156 -5.50 -5.52 -15.66
N ALA A 157 -5.98 -6.73 -15.40
CA ALA A 157 -6.53 -7.13 -14.09
C ALA A 157 -5.61 -8.07 -13.31
N THR A 158 -5.79 -8.08 -12.00
CA THR A 158 -5.18 -9.04 -11.07
C THR A 158 -6.28 -9.78 -10.34
N PHE A 159 -6.13 -11.10 -10.27
CA PHE A 159 -7.07 -12.07 -9.71
C PHE A 159 -6.50 -12.63 -8.41
N TYR A 160 -7.24 -12.45 -7.32
CA TYR A 160 -6.86 -12.90 -5.97
C TYR A 160 -7.87 -13.94 -5.48
N GLN A 161 -7.42 -15.01 -4.84
CA GLN A 161 -8.29 -15.94 -4.14
C GLN A 161 -8.95 -15.25 -2.95
N ALA A 162 -10.27 -15.17 -2.93
CA ALA A 162 -11.03 -14.54 -1.84
C ALA A 162 -11.77 -15.60 -0.99
N SER A 163 -12.56 -16.46 -1.64
CA SER A 163 -13.39 -17.47 -0.97
C SER A 163 -13.68 -18.61 -1.94
N PHE A 164 -14.49 -19.56 -1.52
CA PHE A 164 -15.01 -20.65 -2.33
C PHE A 164 -16.32 -21.16 -1.76
N GLY A 165 -16.99 -22.01 -2.49
CA GLY A 165 -18.20 -22.65 -2.03
C GLY A 165 -18.53 -23.92 -2.83
N ILE A 166 -19.69 -24.49 -2.51
CA ILE A 166 -20.25 -25.65 -3.19
C ILE A 166 -21.10 -25.16 -4.35
N SER A 167 -21.05 -25.84 -5.48
CA SER A 167 -21.99 -25.70 -6.58
C SER A 167 -22.67 -27.02 -6.89
N ALA A 168 -23.85 -26.95 -7.50
CA ALA A 168 -24.59 -28.10 -7.99
C ALA A 168 -24.73 -27.97 -9.50
N ASP A 169 -24.22 -28.95 -10.25
CA ASP A 169 -24.44 -29.02 -11.68
C ASP A 169 -25.87 -29.44 -11.95
N MET A 170 -26.68 -28.51 -12.47
CA MET A 170 -28.13 -28.68 -12.64
C MET A 170 -28.50 -28.64 -14.10
N VAL A 171 -29.38 -29.57 -14.49
CA VAL A 171 -30.04 -29.56 -15.80
C VAL A 171 -31.54 -29.44 -15.61
N VAL A 172 -32.14 -28.48 -16.31
CA VAL A 172 -33.58 -28.27 -16.31
C VAL A 172 -34.11 -28.33 -17.73
N ARG A 173 -35.12 -29.17 -17.98
CA ARG A 173 -35.78 -29.30 -19.30
C ARG A 173 -37.27 -29.03 -19.16
N ASP A 174 -37.85 -28.57 -20.25
CA ASP A 174 -39.32 -28.48 -20.35
C ASP A 174 -39.92 -29.87 -20.63
N PRO A 175 -41.27 -30.01 -20.61
CA PRO A 175 -41.93 -31.29 -20.91
C PRO A 175 -41.68 -31.82 -22.33
N ASN A 176 -41.20 -31.00 -23.24
CA ASN A 176 -40.85 -31.38 -24.61
C ASN A 176 -39.37 -31.81 -24.74
N GLY A 177 -38.61 -31.78 -23.63
CA GLY A 177 -37.20 -32.10 -23.59
C GLY A 177 -36.27 -30.97 -24.01
N VAL A 178 -36.78 -29.74 -24.17
CA VAL A 178 -35.96 -28.56 -24.49
C VAL A 178 -35.21 -28.15 -23.23
N GLU A 179 -33.91 -28.01 -23.35
CA GLU A 179 -33.03 -27.61 -22.27
C GLU A 179 -33.21 -26.11 -21.96
N LEU A 180 -33.62 -25.81 -20.73
CA LEU A 180 -33.83 -24.43 -20.24
C LEU A 180 -32.69 -23.94 -19.40
N TYR A 181 -31.97 -24.84 -18.74
CA TYR A 181 -30.80 -24.57 -17.92
C TYR A 181 -29.86 -25.78 -17.92
N ASN A 182 -28.56 -25.55 -18.07
CA ASN A 182 -27.54 -26.59 -18.00
C ASN A 182 -26.21 -25.93 -17.62
N GLN A 183 -26.09 -25.61 -16.34
CA GLN A 183 -24.93 -24.90 -15.80
C GLN A 183 -24.75 -25.28 -14.32
N PRO A 184 -23.53 -25.13 -13.77
CA PRO A 184 -23.31 -25.15 -12.34
C PRO A 184 -24.09 -24.03 -11.65
N LEU A 185 -24.81 -24.36 -10.60
CA LEU A 185 -25.51 -23.43 -9.72
C LEU A 185 -24.64 -23.14 -8.51
N GLU A 186 -24.15 -21.92 -8.38
CA GLU A 186 -23.43 -21.48 -7.19
C GLU A 186 -24.39 -21.50 -5.97
N MET A 187 -23.98 -22.25 -4.94
CA MET A 187 -24.78 -22.40 -3.72
C MET A 187 -24.14 -21.57 -2.60
N GLY A 188 -24.66 -20.38 -2.40
CA GLY A 188 -24.25 -19.48 -1.31
C GLY A 188 -24.88 -19.92 0.01
N PHE A 189 -24.33 -19.40 1.12
CA PHE A 189 -24.97 -19.51 2.42
C PHE A 189 -26.06 -18.44 2.54
N PHE A 190 -27.29 -18.81 2.21
CA PHE A 190 -28.42 -17.95 2.51
C PHE A 190 -28.84 -18.24 3.95
N ASN A 191 -29.18 -17.22 4.70
CA ASN A 191 -29.79 -17.37 6.01
C ASN A 191 -31.23 -17.92 5.81
N LEU A 192 -31.30 -19.20 5.53
CA LEU A 192 -32.58 -19.88 5.41
C LEU A 192 -33.20 -19.97 6.79
N ARG A 193 -34.44 -19.56 6.90
CA ARG A 193 -35.18 -19.55 8.18
C ARG A 193 -35.22 -20.92 8.85
N TYR A 194 -35.02 -21.98 8.07
CA TYR A 194 -35.16 -23.38 8.51
C TYR A 194 -33.80 -24.12 8.60
N ASN A 195 -32.77 -23.66 7.89
CA ASN A 195 -31.43 -24.20 7.97
C ASN A 195 -30.40 -23.15 7.53
N PRO A 196 -29.88 -22.36 8.48
CA PRO A 196 -28.97 -21.27 8.16
C PRO A 196 -27.59 -21.72 7.63
N ASP A 197 -27.23 -22.99 7.83
CA ASP A 197 -25.92 -23.55 7.48
C ASP A 197 -25.94 -24.38 6.18
N ALA A 198 -27.13 -24.57 5.57
CA ALA A 198 -27.27 -25.27 4.31
C ALA A 198 -26.94 -24.36 3.12
N PRO A 199 -26.10 -24.82 2.19
CA PRO A 199 -25.86 -24.11 0.96
C PRO A 199 -27.11 -24.11 0.08
N ALA A 200 -27.44 -22.94 -0.49
CA ALA A 200 -28.62 -22.82 -1.34
C ALA A 200 -28.38 -21.92 -2.55
N GLY A 201 -29.06 -22.21 -3.64
CA GLY A 201 -29.02 -21.46 -4.89
C GLY A 201 -30.42 -21.28 -5.48
N LEU A 202 -30.54 -20.40 -6.47
CA LEU A 202 -31.80 -20.05 -7.13
C LEU A 202 -31.62 -19.98 -8.65
N ILE A 203 -32.27 -20.90 -9.37
CA ILE A 203 -32.35 -20.85 -10.84
C ILE A 203 -33.61 -20.06 -11.20
N ARG A 204 -33.45 -18.99 -11.98
CA ARG A 204 -34.60 -18.19 -12.47
C ARG A 204 -34.87 -18.48 -13.92
N LEU A 205 -36.11 -18.82 -14.24
CA LEU A 205 -36.60 -19.09 -15.59
C LEU A 205 -37.74 -18.09 -15.95
N PRO A 206 -37.36 -16.83 -16.29
CA PRO A 206 -38.38 -15.78 -16.51
C PRO A 206 -39.34 -16.08 -17.64
N ALA A 207 -38.90 -16.78 -18.70
CA ALA A 207 -39.75 -17.16 -19.83
C ALA A 207 -40.83 -18.16 -19.43
N GLN A 208 -40.59 -18.99 -18.40
CA GLN A 208 -41.54 -19.97 -17.83
C GLN A 208 -42.34 -19.38 -16.65
N GLY A 209 -41.97 -18.17 -16.18
CA GLY A 209 -42.64 -17.53 -15.05
C GLY A 209 -42.33 -18.17 -13.69
N VAL A 210 -41.26 -18.99 -13.60
CA VAL A 210 -40.91 -19.76 -12.40
C VAL A 210 -39.47 -19.55 -11.99
N GLN A 211 -39.19 -19.93 -10.77
CA GLN A 211 -37.82 -20.08 -10.23
C GLN A 211 -37.72 -21.42 -9.50
N ILE A 212 -36.50 -21.96 -9.42
CA ILE A 212 -36.21 -23.21 -8.76
C ILE A 212 -35.25 -22.92 -7.64
N ALA A 213 -35.70 -23.17 -6.41
CA ALA A 213 -34.83 -23.14 -5.25
C ALA A 213 -34.14 -24.49 -5.12
N VAL A 214 -32.84 -24.48 -4.87
CA VAL A 214 -32.02 -25.68 -4.65
C VAL A 214 -31.31 -25.53 -3.31
N VAL A 215 -31.41 -26.52 -2.44
CA VAL A 215 -30.77 -26.55 -1.12
C VAL A 215 -29.93 -27.82 -1.04
N GLY A 216 -28.68 -27.70 -0.68
CA GLY A 216 -27.76 -28.80 -0.47
C GLY A 216 -27.77 -29.30 0.98
N PRO A 217 -27.03 -30.38 1.26
CA PRO A 217 -26.85 -30.90 2.61
C PRO A 217 -26.24 -29.86 3.54
N ASP A 218 -26.64 -29.91 4.81
CA ASP A 218 -26.00 -29.11 5.85
C ASP A 218 -24.51 -29.51 6.00
N THR A 219 -23.63 -28.56 5.80
CA THR A 219 -22.15 -28.77 5.91
C THR A 219 -21.69 -28.79 7.35
N ASN A 220 -22.52 -28.33 8.31
CA ASN A 220 -22.13 -28.14 9.71
C ASN A 220 -23.00 -28.98 10.68
N ARG A 221 -23.26 -30.23 10.31
CA ARG A 221 -24.16 -31.19 11.02
C ARG A 221 -23.89 -31.33 12.53
N SER A 222 -22.80 -30.85 13.05
CA SER A 222 -22.40 -31.08 14.43
C SER A 222 -22.96 -30.08 15.44
N ASN A 223 -23.41 -28.89 15.00
CA ASN A 223 -23.70 -27.81 15.95
C ASN A 223 -25.18 -27.62 16.30
N GLN A 224 -26.11 -27.94 15.41
CA GLN A 224 -27.57 -27.80 15.67
C GLN A 224 -28.38 -28.78 14.82
N PRO A 225 -28.36 -30.08 15.13
CA PRO A 225 -29.07 -31.09 14.34
C PRO A 225 -30.60 -30.87 14.30
N GLU A 226 -31.18 -30.16 15.26
CA GLU A 226 -32.58 -29.79 15.26
C GLU A 226 -32.99 -28.80 14.18
N LEU A 227 -32.04 -28.12 13.55
CA LEU A 227 -32.26 -27.18 12.43
C LEU A 227 -32.17 -27.87 11.06
N ASP A 228 -31.63 -29.08 11.00
CA ASP A 228 -31.61 -29.89 9.76
C ASP A 228 -32.97 -30.50 9.52
N THR A 229 -33.92 -29.69 9.08
CA THR A 229 -35.30 -30.11 8.82
C THR A 229 -35.47 -30.89 7.53
N LEU A 230 -34.47 -30.88 6.65
CA LEU A 230 -34.50 -31.53 5.34
C LEU A 230 -33.87 -32.91 5.36
N GLY A 231 -32.95 -33.19 6.29
CA GLY A 231 -32.29 -34.49 6.47
C GLY A 231 -31.56 -35.00 5.24
N LEU A 232 -30.97 -34.10 4.43
CA LEU A 232 -30.32 -34.44 3.17
C LEU A 232 -29.03 -35.19 3.41
N GLU A 233 -28.78 -36.21 2.63
CA GLU A 233 -27.50 -36.93 2.59
C GLU A 233 -26.55 -36.38 1.51
N ASN A 234 -25.28 -36.78 1.57
CA ASN A 234 -24.33 -36.43 0.51
C ASN A 234 -24.79 -37.01 -0.83
N GLY A 235 -24.73 -36.19 -1.88
CA GLY A 235 -25.25 -36.56 -3.20
C GLY A 235 -26.78 -36.34 -3.35
N GLN A 236 -27.38 -35.61 -2.41
CA GLN A 236 -28.77 -35.20 -2.50
C GLN A 236 -28.88 -33.68 -2.50
N VAL A 237 -29.88 -33.16 -3.19
CA VAL A 237 -30.34 -31.78 -3.09
C VAL A 237 -31.85 -31.74 -2.95
N TRP A 238 -32.34 -30.78 -2.17
CA TRP A 238 -33.76 -30.48 -2.13
C TRP A 238 -34.07 -29.38 -3.15
N VAL A 239 -35.13 -29.60 -3.94
CA VAL A 239 -35.57 -28.62 -4.95
C VAL A 239 -37.01 -28.24 -4.75
N GLN A 240 -37.37 -27.01 -5.03
CA GLN A 240 -38.72 -26.50 -5.07
C GLN A 240 -38.93 -25.61 -6.28
N VAL A 241 -39.97 -25.89 -7.07
CA VAL A 241 -40.41 -25.02 -8.16
C VAL A 241 -41.49 -24.06 -7.65
N LEU A 242 -41.25 -22.76 -7.83
CA LEU A 242 -42.15 -21.72 -7.34
C LEU A 242 -42.27 -20.56 -8.34
N PRO A 243 -43.38 -19.82 -8.32
CA PRO A 243 -43.52 -18.61 -9.12
C PRO A 243 -42.42 -17.62 -8.86
N LEU A 244 -42.07 -16.80 -9.86
CA LEU A 244 -41.11 -15.73 -9.68
C LEU A 244 -41.49 -14.84 -8.49
N ASN A 245 -40.47 -14.45 -7.69
CA ASN A 245 -40.60 -13.56 -6.52
C ASN A 245 -41.38 -14.18 -5.30
N GLN A 246 -41.66 -15.47 -5.28
CA GLN A 246 -42.09 -16.14 -4.06
C GLN A 246 -40.89 -16.64 -3.25
N THR A 247 -41.08 -16.74 -1.94
CA THR A 247 -40.08 -17.32 -1.02
C THR A 247 -40.33 -18.83 -0.87
N MET A 248 -39.27 -19.58 -0.59
CA MET A 248 -39.34 -21.03 -0.33
C MET A 248 -40.29 -21.38 0.80
N ASP A 249 -40.99 -22.47 0.63
CA ASP A 249 -41.82 -23.09 1.66
C ASP A 249 -41.56 -24.62 1.64
N THR A 250 -40.91 -25.12 2.68
CA THR A 250 -40.52 -26.53 2.79
C THR A 250 -41.72 -27.49 2.89
N SER A 251 -42.91 -26.97 3.09
CA SER A 251 -44.17 -27.76 3.13
C SER A 251 -44.93 -27.79 1.81
N ALA A 252 -44.42 -27.18 0.74
CA ALA A 252 -45.12 -27.04 -0.53
C ALA A 252 -45.17 -28.36 -1.32
N ALA A 253 -46.25 -28.52 -2.09
CA ALA A 253 -46.49 -29.73 -2.90
C ALA A 253 -45.52 -29.89 -4.08
N ASP A 254 -44.92 -28.78 -4.55
CA ASP A 254 -43.95 -28.75 -5.67
C ASP A 254 -42.50 -28.75 -5.18
N ALA A 255 -42.21 -29.62 -4.19
CA ALA A 255 -40.85 -29.80 -3.64
C ALA A 255 -40.49 -31.28 -3.56
N ALA A 256 -39.22 -31.60 -3.79
CA ALA A 256 -38.72 -32.99 -3.72
C ALA A 256 -37.24 -33.04 -3.38
N VAL A 257 -36.79 -34.18 -2.90
CA VAL A 257 -35.35 -34.51 -2.79
C VAL A 257 -34.90 -35.19 -4.09
N LEU A 258 -33.82 -34.75 -4.65
CA LEU A 258 -33.17 -35.31 -5.85
C LEU A 258 -31.89 -36.04 -5.44
N ASP A 259 -31.79 -37.29 -5.86
CA ASP A 259 -30.53 -38.02 -5.84
C ASP A 259 -29.68 -37.63 -7.05
N GLN A 260 -28.37 -37.62 -6.88
CA GLN A 260 -27.43 -37.33 -7.94
C GLN A 260 -27.63 -38.25 -9.16
N GLY A 261 -27.74 -37.66 -10.34
CA GLY A 261 -27.93 -38.34 -11.61
C GLY A 261 -29.35 -38.83 -11.87
N ALA A 262 -30.30 -38.70 -10.91
CA ALA A 262 -31.71 -39.12 -11.07
C ALA A 262 -32.56 -37.92 -11.50
N PRO A 263 -33.24 -37.96 -12.68
CA PRO A 263 -34.17 -36.92 -13.07
C PRO A 263 -35.50 -37.06 -12.32
N ILE A 264 -36.13 -35.90 -12.04
CA ILE A 264 -37.50 -35.87 -11.49
C ILE A 264 -38.37 -34.89 -12.28
N ASP A 265 -39.66 -35.24 -12.45
CA ASP A 265 -40.63 -34.32 -13.03
C ASP A 265 -41.41 -33.61 -11.89
N ILE A 266 -41.21 -32.28 -11.78
CA ILE A 266 -41.81 -31.47 -10.74
C ILE A 266 -42.16 -30.08 -11.24
N GLY A 267 -43.34 -29.54 -10.88
CA GLY A 267 -43.79 -28.21 -11.34
C GLY A 267 -43.84 -28.05 -12.87
N GLY A 268 -44.04 -29.16 -13.60
CA GLY A 268 -44.04 -29.16 -15.07
C GLY A 268 -42.65 -29.05 -15.72
N LEU A 269 -41.57 -29.28 -14.97
CA LEU A 269 -40.21 -29.29 -15.43
C LEU A 269 -39.55 -30.63 -15.11
N ASN A 270 -38.62 -31.07 -15.97
CA ASN A 270 -37.73 -32.20 -15.70
C ASN A 270 -36.43 -31.64 -15.17
N ILE A 271 -36.06 -31.96 -13.93
CA ILE A 271 -34.89 -31.43 -13.21
C ILE A 271 -33.96 -32.58 -12.87
N THR A 272 -32.69 -32.41 -13.15
CA THR A 272 -31.62 -33.36 -12.82
C THR A 272 -30.54 -32.64 -12.05
N PHE A 273 -30.11 -33.20 -10.93
CA PHE A 273 -28.89 -32.86 -10.23
C PHE A 273 -27.78 -33.81 -10.72
N GLU A 274 -26.86 -33.34 -11.54
CA GLU A 274 -25.85 -34.22 -12.14
C GLU A 274 -24.72 -34.57 -11.18
N ARG A 275 -24.22 -33.57 -10.49
CA ARG A 275 -23.16 -33.75 -9.47
C ARG A 275 -22.97 -32.51 -8.61
N GLU A 276 -22.38 -32.74 -7.45
CA GLU A 276 -21.76 -31.65 -6.67
C GLU A 276 -20.45 -31.23 -7.31
N SER A 277 -20.23 -29.93 -7.40
CA SER A 277 -18.99 -29.33 -7.85
C SER A 277 -18.55 -28.19 -6.90
N ARG A 278 -17.52 -27.49 -7.25
CA ARG A 278 -17.02 -26.36 -6.46
C ARG A 278 -17.06 -25.08 -7.29
N PHE A 279 -17.17 -23.94 -6.62
CA PHE A 279 -16.90 -22.66 -7.23
C PHE A 279 -15.85 -21.90 -6.45
N THR A 280 -15.10 -21.06 -7.12
CA THR A 280 -14.18 -20.11 -6.49
C THR A 280 -14.78 -18.72 -6.51
N VAL A 281 -14.53 -17.95 -5.47
CA VAL A 281 -14.77 -16.50 -5.46
C VAL A 281 -13.44 -15.81 -5.55
N LEU A 282 -13.25 -15.07 -6.63
CA LEU A 282 -12.07 -14.27 -6.86
C LEU A 282 -12.36 -12.80 -6.59
N GLN A 283 -11.38 -12.11 -6.05
CA GLN A 283 -11.37 -10.66 -6.13
C GLN A 283 -10.63 -10.28 -7.41
N VAL A 284 -11.32 -9.60 -8.31
CA VAL A 284 -10.75 -9.10 -9.56
C VAL A 284 -10.55 -7.60 -9.45
N ALA A 285 -9.33 -7.12 -9.67
CA ALA A 285 -9.02 -5.71 -9.50
C ALA A 285 -8.14 -5.17 -10.63
N TYR A 286 -8.47 -3.97 -11.09
CA TYR A 286 -7.63 -3.16 -11.94
C TYR A 286 -7.43 -1.79 -11.32
N ASN A 287 -6.18 -1.38 -11.18
CA ASN A 287 -5.84 -0.08 -10.61
C ASN A 287 -4.80 0.65 -11.49
N PRO A 288 -5.24 1.52 -12.41
CA PRO A 288 -4.36 2.26 -13.31
C PRO A 288 -3.54 3.35 -12.59
N GLY A 289 -3.85 3.69 -11.36
CA GLY A 289 -3.09 4.65 -10.55
C GLY A 289 -1.81 4.09 -9.93
N ILE A 290 -1.61 2.76 -9.91
CA ILE A 290 -0.44 2.13 -9.28
C ILE A 290 0.90 2.69 -9.80
N PRO A 291 1.14 2.84 -11.11
CA PRO A 291 2.40 3.43 -11.60
C PRO A 291 2.62 4.86 -11.09
N ILE A 292 1.54 5.65 -10.99
CA ILE A 292 1.60 7.02 -10.47
C ILE A 292 1.96 7.02 -8.98
N PHE A 293 1.38 6.12 -8.19
CA PHE A 293 1.70 5.96 -6.77
C PHE A 293 3.16 5.55 -6.55
N ILE A 294 3.70 4.65 -7.38
CA ILE A 294 5.10 4.24 -7.30
C ILE A 294 6.02 5.44 -7.57
N ILE A 295 5.77 6.21 -8.62
CA ILE A 295 6.54 7.42 -8.93
C ILE A 295 6.45 8.42 -7.77
N ALA A 296 5.26 8.67 -7.25
CA ALA A 296 5.04 9.56 -6.13
C ALA A 296 5.80 9.10 -4.87
N ALA A 297 5.78 7.80 -4.55
CA ALA A 297 6.49 7.24 -3.41
C ALA A 297 8.01 7.43 -3.54
N VAL A 298 8.59 7.15 -4.71
CA VAL A 298 10.03 7.36 -4.97
C VAL A 298 10.41 8.83 -4.84
N MET A 299 9.60 9.74 -5.39
CA MET A 299 9.83 11.19 -5.29
C MET A 299 9.71 11.68 -3.85
N MET A 300 8.75 11.16 -3.09
CA MET A 300 8.54 11.54 -1.68
C MET A 300 9.74 11.12 -0.83
N VAL A 301 10.15 9.86 -0.91
CA VAL A 301 11.30 9.34 -0.16
C VAL A 301 12.59 10.04 -0.58
N GLY A 302 12.82 10.23 -1.88
CA GLY A 302 13.98 10.94 -2.42
C GLY A 302 14.04 12.39 -1.95
N GLY A 303 12.91 13.11 -2.01
CA GLY A 303 12.81 14.50 -1.55
C GLY A 303 13.10 14.64 -0.05
N LEU A 304 12.55 13.75 0.78
CA LEU A 304 12.84 13.70 2.21
C LEU A 304 14.31 13.38 2.48
N ALA A 305 14.86 12.36 1.80
CA ALA A 305 16.26 11.99 1.95
C ALA A 305 17.19 13.17 1.64
N VAL A 306 16.96 13.87 0.52
CA VAL A 306 17.72 15.07 0.17
C VAL A 306 17.63 16.14 1.26
N THR A 307 16.45 16.38 1.79
CA THR A 307 16.21 17.43 2.79
C THR A 307 16.86 17.12 4.13
N PHE A 308 16.78 15.87 4.60
CA PHE A 308 17.24 15.48 5.94
C PHE A 308 18.71 15.05 5.98
N TYR A 309 19.19 14.30 4.98
CA TYR A 309 20.59 13.83 4.98
C TYR A 309 21.58 14.89 4.50
N PHE A 310 21.12 15.86 3.70
CA PHE A 310 21.97 16.93 3.17
C PHE A 310 21.48 18.33 3.57
N PRO A 311 21.29 18.61 4.86
CA PRO A 311 20.74 19.90 5.28
C PRO A 311 21.64 21.05 4.86
N LEU A 312 21.01 22.19 4.52
CA LEU A 312 21.74 23.42 4.20
C LEU A 312 22.47 23.94 5.44
N ARG A 313 23.81 23.93 5.40
CA ARG A 313 24.68 24.50 6.45
C ARG A 313 25.16 25.85 6.02
N ARG A 314 25.17 26.81 6.93
CA ARG A 314 25.62 28.17 6.68
C ARG A 314 26.39 28.72 7.87
N ILE A 315 27.51 29.41 7.63
CA ILE A 315 28.34 30.02 8.64
C ILE A 315 28.63 31.45 8.20
N ARG A 316 28.64 32.35 9.16
CA ARG A 316 29.13 33.73 8.96
C ARG A 316 30.25 34.05 9.92
N GLY A 317 31.18 34.87 9.47
CA GLY A 317 32.22 35.36 10.34
C GLY A 317 32.76 36.69 9.92
N VAL A 318 33.52 37.27 10.84
CA VAL A 318 34.25 38.52 10.67
C VAL A 318 35.65 38.33 11.25
N ILE A 319 36.62 38.82 10.55
CA ILE A 319 38.01 38.90 11.02
C ILE A 319 38.38 40.38 11.15
N GLU A 320 38.81 40.76 12.36
CA GLU A 320 39.29 42.11 12.68
C GLU A 320 40.77 42.08 12.90
N GLN A 321 41.49 43.06 12.34
CA GLN A 321 42.90 43.25 12.58
C GLN A 321 43.11 44.17 13.77
N SER A 322 43.94 43.79 14.73
CA SER A 322 44.39 44.63 15.84
C SER A 322 45.89 44.83 15.83
N ALA A 323 46.42 45.67 16.70
CA ALA A 323 47.86 45.91 16.82
C ALA A 323 48.65 44.66 17.29
N GLU A 324 47.96 43.75 18.00
CA GLU A 324 48.53 42.54 18.62
C GLU A 324 48.25 41.27 17.78
N GLY A 325 47.57 41.41 16.62
CA GLY A 325 47.18 40.25 15.80
C GLY A 325 45.76 40.35 15.24
N GLY A 326 45.18 39.23 14.87
CA GLY A 326 43.85 39.16 14.33
C GLY A 326 42.83 38.48 15.26
N THR A 327 41.59 38.94 15.21
CA THR A 327 40.44 38.30 15.90
C THR A 327 39.44 37.76 14.91
N LEU A 328 39.25 36.46 14.88
CA LEU A 328 38.24 35.78 14.08
C LEU A 328 37.01 35.48 14.93
N MET A 329 35.84 35.95 14.52
CA MET A 329 34.55 35.66 15.13
C MET A 329 33.67 34.97 14.14
N MET A 330 33.00 33.87 14.52
CA MET A 330 32.10 33.15 13.62
C MET A 330 30.89 32.56 14.34
N THR A 331 29.79 32.36 13.57
CA THR A 331 28.52 31.80 14.07
C THR A 331 27.85 30.98 13.00
N PRO A 332 27.21 29.84 13.37
CA PRO A 332 26.36 29.10 12.46
C PRO A 332 24.98 29.79 12.32
N LEU A 333 24.41 29.75 11.11
CA LEU A 333 23.06 30.26 10.85
C LEU A 333 22.00 29.15 11.02
N ALA A 334 21.99 28.51 12.17
CA ALA A 334 21.17 27.34 12.40
C ALA A 334 20.50 27.41 13.80
N LYS A 335 19.39 28.17 13.90
CA LYS A 335 18.73 28.39 15.20
C LYS A 335 18.17 27.10 15.84
N ARG A 336 17.71 26.12 15.08
CA ARG A 336 17.08 24.88 15.56
C ARG A 336 17.70 23.58 15.02
N ASP A 337 18.89 23.66 14.45
CA ASP A 337 19.57 22.53 13.81
C ASP A 337 20.68 22.01 14.71
N TRP A 338 20.35 21.03 15.55
CA TRP A 338 21.32 20.37 16.45
C TRP A 338 22.50 19.74 15.69
N GLY A 339 22.26 19.09 14.57
CA GLY A 339 23.31 18.54 13.73
C GLY A 339 24.24 19.63 13.19
N GLY A 340 23.68 20.80 12.83
CA GLY A 340 24.46 21.96 12.41
C GLY A 340 25.28 22.58 13.51
N LYS A 341 24.78 22.61 14.74
CA LYS A 341 25.52 23.06 15.90
C LYS A 341 26.67 22.10 16.20
N ARG A 342 26.46 20.81 16.22
CA ARG A 342 27.50 19.78 16.41
C ARG A 342 28.58 19.86 15.36
N ASP A 343 28.22 19.95 14.08
CA ASP A 343 29.19 20.09 12.98
C ASP A 343 29.98 21.39 13.08
N PHE A 344 29.36 22.48 13.59
CA PHE A 344 30.04 23.74 13.84
C PHE A 344 31.09 23.61 14.94
N PHE A 345 30.78 22.97 16.07
CA PHE A 345 31.75 22.77 17.15
C PHE A 345 32.93 21.90 16.72
N ALA A 346 32.69 20.79 16.03
CA ALA A 346 33.78 19.96 15.46
C ALA A 346 34.69 20.73 14.48
N MET A 347 34.12 21.70 13.79
CA MET A 347 34.88 22.57 12.91
C MET A 347 35.66 23.66 13.69
N VAL A 348 35.07 24.18 14.77
CA VAL A 348 35.76 25.15 15.67
C VAL A 348 36.95 24.50 16.32
N GLU A 349 36.88 23.27 16.75
CA GLU A 349 37.98 22.48 17.31
C GLU A 349 39.12 22.34 16.27
N GLU A 350 38.81 21.86 15.06
CA GLU A 350 39.78 21.74 13.98
C GLU A 350 40.41 23.10 13.56
N ALA A 351 39.62 24.17 13.62
CA ALA A 351 40.12 25.51 13.36
C ALA A 351 41.08 25.97 14.47
N GLY A 352 40.78 25.66 15.75
CA GLY A 352 41.65 25.94 16.90
C GLY A 352 43.00 25.25 16.77
N ASP A 353 43.03 23.98 16.44
CA ASP A 353 44.23 23.20 16.20
C ASP A 353 45.08 23.81 15.10
N ARG A 354 44.47 24.24 14.00
CA ARG A 354 45.17 24.79 12.84
C ARG A 354 45.72 26.20 13.08
N LEU A 355 44.99 26.96 13.89
CA LEU A 355 45.36 28.33 14.25
C LEU A 355 46.31 28.40 15.47
N ASP A 356 46.64 27.24 16.07
CA ASP A 356 47.35 27.10 17.33
C ASP A 356 46.78 28.04 18.42
N THR A 357 45.45 28.01 18.53
CA THR A 357 44.70 28.94 19.39
C THR A 357 43.49 28.27 20.02
N ILE A 358 43.33 28.46 21.32
CA ILE A 358 42.16 27.98 22.04
C ILE A 358 40.99 28.95 21.81
N PRO A 359 39.88 28.53 21.15
CA PRO A 359 38.75 29.39 20.93
C PRO A 359 37.92 29.64 22.18
N THR A 360 37.43 30.87 22.33
CA THR A 360 36.32 31.12 23.28
C THR A 360 35.04 30.75 22.58
N VAL A 361 34.30 29.75 23.14
CA VAL A 361 33.07 29.22 22.52
C VAL A 361 31.88 29.51 23.43
N LYS A 362 30.85 30.13 22.87
CA LYS A 362 29.58 30.31 23.54
C LYS A 362 28.65 29.16 23.11
N ARG A 363 28.20 28.39 24.11
CA ARG A 363 27.24 27.26 23.95
C ARG A 363 26.00 27.53 24.76
N PRO A 364 24.78 27.17 24.29
CA PRO A 364 23.66 27.05 25.17
C PRO A 364 23.92 25.84 26.08
N ASP A 365 23.70 25.97 27.39
CA ASP A 365 23.63 24.83 28.28
C ASP A 365 22.37 24.00 28.04
N ASP A 366 22.33 22.78 28.61
CA ASP A 366 21.17 21.88 28.48
C ASP A 366 19.90 22.42 29.16
N GLU A 367 20.03 23.50 29.99
CA GLU A 367 18.93 24.18 30.69
C GLU A 367 18.59 25.56 30.07
N GLY A 368 19.29 25.99 28.98
CA GLY A 368 19.08 27.29 28.35
C GLY A 368 19.83 28.44 29.01
N ASN A 369 20.67 28.21 30.01
CA ASN A 369 21.57 29.18 30.61
C ASN A 369 22.87 29.31 29.82
N TRP A 370 23.46 30.51 29.75
CA TRP A 370 24.62 30.83 28.92
C TRP A 370 25.92 30.74 29.75
N HIS A 371 26.79 29.75 29.41
CA HIS A 371 28.15 29.71 29.94
C HIS A 371 29.18 30.11 28.87
N ASN A 372 30.14 30.94 29.32
CA ASN A 372 31.39 31.18 28.56
C ASN A 372 32.40 30.12 29.03
N ASP A 373 32.47 29.00 28.33
CA ASP A 373 33.54 28.04 28.57
C ASP A 373 34.83 28.54 27.91
N THR A 374 35.72 29.06 28.74
CA THR A 374 37.16 29.00 28.47
C THR A 374 37.61 27.60 28.84
N THR A 375 37.70 26.71 27.86
CA THR A 375 38.21 25.35 28.09
C THR A 375 39.67 25.40 28.49
N THR A 376 39.89 25.55 29.79
CA THR A 376 41.13 25.16 30.46
C THR A 376 40.77 24.00 31.37
N ASP A 377 40.78 22.79 30.82
CA ASP A 377 41.14 21.59 31.56
C ASP A 377 41.54 20.50 30.57
N ARG A 378 42.87 20.25 30.61
CA ARG A 378 43.46 18.99 30.15
C ARG A 378 43.59 18.05 31.31
#